data_ad7a1caffab8972e85b456d445956bfc
#
_entry.id   ad7a1caffab8972e85b456d445956bfc
#
_cell.length_a   1.000
_cell.length_b   1.000
_cell.length_c   1.000
_cell.angle_alpha   90.00
_cell.angle_beta   90.00
_cell.angle_gamma   90.00
#
_symmetry.space_group_name_H-M   'P 1'
#
loop_
_entity.id
_entity.type
_entity.pdbx_description
1 polymer ?
#
loop_
_entity_poly.entity_id
_entity_poly.type
_entity_poly.pdbx_seq_one_letter_code
_entity_poly.pdbx_strand_id
1 'polypeptide(L)' 'INWAYDVLEIDSNCTDEEVKKAYRKMAMKNHPDKVATLGEAEKQKATERFRRVKDAYDEICKQRNIK' A
#
# COMPACT_ATOMS: atom_id res chain seq x y z
N ILE A 1 -13.70 6.63 -6.30
CA ILE A 1 -12.47 5.86 -6.30
C ILE A 1 -11.63 6.19 -5.08
N ASN A 2 -12.30 6.28 -3.94
CA ASN A 2 -11.60 6.61 -2.69
C ASN A 2 -11.01 5.39 -1.99
N TRP A 3 -11.34 4.18 -2.48
CA TRP A 3 -10.85 2.95 -1.87
C TRP A 3 -9.32 2.88 -1.83
N ALA A 4 -8.66 3.38 -2.87
CA ALA A 4 -7.21 3.35 -2.96
C ALA A 4 -6.56 4.26 -1.91
N TYR A 5 -7.14 5.42 -1.70
CA TYR A 5 -6.66 6.35 -0.67
C TYR A 5 -6.91 5.79 0.72
N ASP A 6 -8.04 5.12 0.92
CA ASP A 6 -8.35 4.47 2.19
C ASP A 6 -7.35 3.36 2.50
N VAL A 7 -6.98 2.57 1.50
CA VAL A 7 -6.00 1.49 1.67
C VAL A 7 -4.65 2.04 2.12
N LEU A 8 -4.23 3.17 1.54
CA LEU A 8 -2.98 3.83 1.91
C LEU A 8 -3.12 4.72 3.14
N GLU A 9 -4.32 4.86 3.68
CA GLU A 9 -4.61 5.69 4.85
C GLU A 9 -4.19 7.15 4.64
N ILE A 10 -4.49 7.69 3.46
CA ILE A 10 -4.18 9.06 3.09
C ILE A 10 -5.42 9.76 2.54
N ASP A 11 -5.37 11.08 2.51
CA ASP A 11 -6.43 11.92 1.96
C ASP A 11 -6.32 11.99 0.44
N SER A 12 -7.46 12.07 -0.24
CA SER A 12 -7.48 12.23 -1.70
C SER A 12 -6.88 13.57 -2.15
N ASN A 13 -6.78 14.53 -1.25
CA ASN A 13 -6.17 15.84 -1.53
C ASN A 13 -4.66 15.86 -1.30
N CYS A 14 -4.06 14.73 -0.95
CA CYS A 14 -2.63 14.67 -0.68
C CYS A 14 -1.80 14.90 -1.95
N THR A 15 -0.54 15.24 -1.77
CA THR A 15 0.39 15.43 -2.89
C THR A 15 0.87 14.07 -3.41
N ASP A 16 1.46 14.09 -4.62
CA ASP A 16 2.04 12.88 -5.19
C ASP A 16 3.16 12.32 -4.32
N GLU A 17 3.92 13.21 -3.69
CA GLU A 17 4.97 12.81 -2.76
C GLU A 17 4.41 12.07 -1.56
N GLU A 18 3.28 12.55 -1.04
CA GLU A 18 2.61 11.91 0.08
C GLU A 18 2.09 10.53 -0.30
N VAL A 19 1.63 10.36 -1.53
CA VAL A 19 1.21 9.06 -2.05
C VAL A 19 2.39 8.08 -2.03
N LYS A 20 3.53 8.49 -2.56
CA LYS A 20 4.73 7.66 -2.61
C LYS A 20 5.21 7.30 -1.21
N LYS A 21 5.19 8.28 -0.31
CA LYS A 21 5.61 8.08 1.08
C LYS A 21 4.70 7.09 1.79
N ALA A 22 3.39 7.24 1.61
CA ALA A 22 2.40 6.33 2.20
C ALA A 22 2.59 4.90 1.67
N TYR A 23 2.82 4.75 0.37
CA TYR A 23 3.08 3.45 -0.22
C TYR A 23 4.30 2.79 0.41
N ARG A 24 5.40 3.52 0.52
CA ARG A 24 6.63 2.99 1.13
C ARG A 24 6.38 2.55 2.56
N LYS A 25 5.67 3.37 3.32
CA LYS A 25 5.35 3.08 4.72
C LYS A 25 4.54 1.79 4.83
N MET A 26 3.51 1.65 4.01
CA MET A 26 2.66 0.46 4.04
C MET A 26 3.40 -0.77 3.51
N ALA A 27 4.22 -0.59 2.49
CA ALA A 27 5.02 -1.68 1.94
C ALA A 27 6.02 -2.21 2.97
N MET A 28 6.68 -1.31 3.69
CA MET A 28 7.60 -1.70 4.75
C MET A 28 6.89 -2.44 5.89
N LYS A 29 5.70 -1.99 6.23
CA LYS A 29 4.91 -2.58 7.31
C LYS A 29 4.50 -4.02 6.99
N ASN A 30 4.22 -4.31 5.73
CA ASN A 30 3.72 -5.61 5.30
C ASN A 30 4.73 -6.40 4.45
N HIS A 31 5.99 -5.97 4.43
CA HIS A 31 7.01 -6.61 3.61
C HIS A 31 7.22 -8.07 4.04
N PRO A 32 7.37 -9.01 3.09
CA PRO A 32 7.56 -10.41 3.42
C PRO A 32 8.70 -10.70 4.40
N ASP A 33 9.78 -9.94 4.31
CA ASP A 33 10.93 -10.11 5.20
C ASP A 33 10.57 -9.83 6.66
N LYS A 34 9.69 -8.85 6.88
CA LYS A 34 9.28 -8.48 8.24
C LYS A 34 8.31 -9.48 8.85
N VAL A 35 7.58 -10.19 8.02
CA VAL A 35 6.59 -11.16 8.47
C VAL A 35 7.09 -12.60 8.38
N ALA A 36 8.36 -12.79 8.03
CA ALA A 36 8.94 -14.12 7.85
C ALA A 36 8.91 -14.95 9.15
N THR A 37 8.93 -14.28 10.30
CA THR A 37 8.90 -14.93 11.62
C THR A 37 7.48 -15.20 12.11
N LEU A 38 6.47 -14.71 11.38
CA LEU A 38 5.07 -14.91 11.76
C LEU A 38 4.57 -16.27 11.29
N GLY A 39 3.45 -16.73 11.86
CA GLY A 39 2.81 -17.96 11.43
C GLY A 39 2.24 -17.83 10.01
N GLU A 40 1.90 -19.00 9.42
CA GLU A 40 1.38 -19.08 8.07
C GLU A 40 0.18 -18.15 7.84
N ALA A 41 -0.77 -18.15 8.77
CA ALA A 41 -1.97 -17.32 8.63
C ALA A 41 -1.62 -15.84 8.60
N GLU A 42 -0.69 -15.42 9.43
CA GLU A 42 -0.26 -14.01 9.47
C GLU A 42 0.52 -13.62 8.22
N LYS A 43 1.34 -14.53 7.70
CA LYS A 43 2.06 -14.31 6.44
C LYS A 43 1.09 -14.11 5.30
N GLN A 44 0.04 -14.92 5.23
CA GLN A 44 -0.97 -14.81 4.18
C GLN A 44 -1.70 -13.47 4.26
N LYS A 45 -2.07 -13.05 5.45
CA LYS A 45 -2.72 -11.76 5.65
C LYS A 45 -1.82 -10.60 5.22
N ALA A 46 -0.55 -10.66 5.60
CA ALA A 46 0.42 -9.64 5.22
C ALA A 46 0.62 -9.59 3.70
N THR A 47 0.67 -10.75 3.05
CA THR A 47 0.81 -10.84 1.60
C THR A 47 -0.40 -10.23 0.90
N GLU A 48 -1.60 -10.50 1.39
CA GLU A 48 -2.83 -9.93 0.83
C GLU A 48 -2.86 -8.41 1.00
N ARG A 49 -2.47 -7.92 2.18
CA ARG A 49 -2.39 -6.49 2.44
C ARG A 49 -1.38 -5.82 1.53
N PHE A 50 -0.23 -6.43 1.35
CA PHE A 50 0.82 -5.90 0.48
C PHE A 50 0.31 -5.78 -0.96
N ARG A 51 -0.36 -6.82 -1.45
CA ARG A 51 -0.94 -6.83 -2.79
C ARG A 51 -1.97 -5.71 -2.93
N ARG A 52 -2.83 -5.55 -1.93
CA ARG A 52 -3.86 -4.50 -1.94
C ARG A 52 -3.23 -3.10 -1.92
N VAL A 53 -2.19 -2.91 -1.13
CA VAL A 53 -1.44 -1.66 -1.10
C VAL A 53 -0.84 -1.36 -2.46
N LYS A 54 -0.25 -2.35 -3.09
CA LYS A 54 0.32 -2.19 -4.43
C LYS A 54 -0.74 -1.85 -5.46
N ASP A 55 -1.88 -2.52 -5.42
CA ASP A 55 -2.99 -2.25 -6.33
C ASP A 55 -3.51 -0.83 -6.13
N ALA A 56 -3.64 -0.40 -4.88
CA ALA A 56 -4.09 0.96 -4.55
C ALA A 56 -3.13 2.00 -5.09
N TYR A 57 -1.84 1.77 -4.91
CA TYR A 57 -0.81 2.67 -5.40
C TYR A 57 -0.83 2.76 -6.93
N ASP A 58 -0.93 1.61 -7.60
CA ASP A 58 -0.99 1.55 -9.06
C ASP A 58 -2.21 2.33 -9.58
N GLU A 59 -3.35 2.18 -8.92
CA GLU A 59 -4.57 2.89 -9.32
C GLU A 59 -4.42 4.40 -9.16
N ILE A 60 -3.85 4.84 -8.04
CA ILE A 60 -3.62 6.27 -7.80
C ILE A 60 -2.63 6.84 -8.83
N CYS A 61 -1.55 6.11 -9.09
CA CYS A 61 -0.57 6.53 -10.09
C CYS A 61 -1.21 6.67 -11.48
N LYS A 62 -2.09 5.75 -11.81
CA LYS A 62 -2.80 5.77 -13.09
C LYS A 62 -3.70 6.99 -13.21
N GLN A 63 -4.45 7.31 -12.15
CA GLN A 63 -5.34 8.46 -12.12
C GLN A 63 -4.60 9.79 -12.15
N ARG A 64 -3.46 9.85 -11.47
CA ARG A 64 -2.65 11.08 -11.35
C ARG A 64 -1.57 11.20 -12.41
N ASN A 65 -1.40 10.20 -13.26
CA ASN A 65 -0.30 10.13 -14.23
C ASN A 65 1.08 10.18 -13.56
N ILE A 66 1.21 9.57 -12.41
CA ILE A 66 2.50 9.43 -11.72
C ILE A 66 3.28 8.31 -12.39
N LYS A 67 4.54 8.60 -12.74
CA LYS A 67 5.41 7.62 -13.38
C LYS A 67 6.43 7.04 -12.42
#